data_c78c66c19bfaf0dd9a0f92bb6efbea1e
#
_entry.id   c78c66c19bfaf0dd9a0f92bb6efbea1e
#
_cell.length_a   1.000
_cell.length_b   1.000
_cell.length_c   1.000
_cell.angle_alpha   90.00
_cell.angle_beta   90.00
_cell.angle_gamma   90.00
#
_symmetry.space_group_name_H-M   'P 1'
#
loop_
_entity.id
_entity.type
_entity.pdbx_description
1 polymer ?
#
loop_
_entity_poly.entity_id
_entity_poly.type
_entity_poly.pdbx_seq_one_letter_code
_entity_poly.pdbx_strand_id
1 'polypeptide(L)'
;MEQLAKRDPNVQLSISLTTRAARDWEIDGFHYYFVTKDYFLNKLERQEILEYAQYGEQYYGTPRDPVDQWLEEGKTVILKIEVQGAEKIRRLYPDVVSIFLMPPSMQTLEERLRNRESECEKDIKTRMRIAQDEIGRAHEYDYVVVNDIVDYAVSDICAIIQAENLKAARMNSFVKEVLEHV
;
A
#
# COMPACT_ATOMS: atom_id res chain seq x y z
N MET A 1 -7.33 5.81 -2.33
CA MET A 1 -7.46 4.41 -1.87
C MET A 1 -8.92 4.02 -1.63
N GLU A 2 -9.68 4.73 -0.83
CA GLU A 2 -11.12 4.45 -0.61
C GLU A 2 -11.96 4.38 -1.90
N GLN A 3 -11.64 5.21 -2.89
CA GLN A 3 -12.32 5.18 -4.19
C GLN A 3 -12.10 3.87 -4.95
N LEU A 4 -10.99 3.16 -4.72
CA LEU A 4 -10.72 1.84 -5.33
C LEU A 4 -11.70 0.79 -4.78
N ALA A 5 -11.80 0.68 -3.45
CA ALA A 5 -12.73 -0.25 -2.81
C ALA A 5 -14.21 0.05 -3.10
N LYS A 6 -14.55 1.33 -3.39
CA LYS A 6 -15.91 1.71 -3.82
C LYS A 6 -16.23 1.29 -5.26
N ARG A 7 -15.21 1.19 -6.14
CA ARG A 7 -15.40 0.81 -7.56
C ARG A 7 -15.47 -0.70 -7.77
N ASP A 8 -14.81 -1.47 -6.92
CA ASP A 8 -14.81 -2.94 -6.99
C ASP A 8 -14.97 -3.54 -5.59
N PRO A 9 -16.10 -4.21 -5.29
CA PRO A 9 -16.35 -4.84 -3.99
C PRO A 9 -15.41 -6.02 -3.70
N ASN A 10 -14.71 -6.52 -4.71
CA ASN A 10 -13.70 -7.56 -4.55
C ASN A 10 -12.34 -7.02 -4.09
N VAL A 11 -12.17 -5.70 -4.08
CA VAL A 11 -10.95 -5.02 -3.62
C VAL A 11 -11.05 -4.70 -2.14
N GLN A 12 -10.07 -5.16 -1.37
CA GLN A 12 -9.90 -4.87 0.06
C GLN A 12 -8.66 -3.99 0.29
N LEU A 13 -8.80 -2.98 1.11
CA LEU A 13 -7.70 -2.13 1.52
C LEU A 13 -7.22 -2.54 2.91
N SER A 14 -5.99 -3.01 3.01
CA SER A 14 -5.40 -3.30 4.33
C SER A 14 -5.18 -2.01 5.11
N ILE A 15 -5.68 -1.99 6.34
CA ILE A 15 -5.50 -0.89 7.29
C ILE A 15 -4.28 -1.22 8.15
N SER A 16 -3.27 -0.33 8.10
CA SER A 16 -2.03 -0.53 8.83
C SER A 16 -2.19 -0.26 10.33
N LEU A 17 -1.42 -0.97 11.14
CA LEU A 17 -1.16 -0.64 12.54
C LEU A 17 -0.20 0.55 12.62
N THR A 18 -0.38 1.43 13.60
CA THR A 18 0.62 2.46 13.94
C THR A 18 0.70 2.71 15.43
N THR A 19 1.89 3.04 15.91
CA THR A 19 2.11 3.44 17.32
C THR A 19 2.04 4.94 17.52
N ARG A 20 1.88 5.71 16.44
CA ARG A 20 1.64 7.15 16.50
C ARG A 20 0.24 7.43 17.04
N ALA A 21 0.10 8.45 17.86
CA ALA A 21 -1.21 8.92 18.28
C ALA A 21 -2.07 9.34 17.07
N ALA A 22 -3.38 9.11 17.17
CA ALA A 22 -4.33 9.58 16.17
C ALA A 22 -4.32 11.11 16.11
N ARG A 23 -4.54 11.68 14.93
CA ARG A 23 -4.86 13.09 14.74
C ARG A 23 -6.35 13.30 14.98
N ASP A 24 -6.78 14.55 15.24
CA ASP A 24 -8.18 14.88 15.58
C ASP A 24 -9.22 14.39 14.56
N TRP A 25 -8.84 14.29 13.30
CA TRP A 25 -9.70 13.86 12.19
C TRP A 25 -9.56 12.39 11.82
N GLU A 26 -8.61 11.66 12.42
CA GLU A 26 -8.37 10.25 12.13
C GLU A 26 -9.29 9.35 12.97
N ILE A 27 -9.80 8.30 12.36
CA ILE A 27 -10.72 7.34 12.96
C ILE A 27 -9.98 6.00 13.06
N ASP A 28 -9.98 5.42 14.28
CA ASP A 28 -9.42 4.09 14.53
C ASP A 28 -10.17 3.02 13.72
N GLY A 29 -9.43 2.05 13.20
CA GLY A 29 -9.99 1.01 12.35
C GLY A 29 -10.39 1.45 10.94
N PHE A 30 -10.22 2.73 10.60
CA PHE A 30 -10.48 3.26 9.27
C PHE A 30 -9.23 3.84 8.60
N HIS A 31 -8.52 4.75 9.27
CA HIS A 31 -7.28 5.34 8.75
C HIS A 31 -6.08 4.49 9.12
N TYR A 32 -6.03 4.07 10.37
CA TYR A 32 -5.05 3.17 10.99
C TYR A 32 -5.72 2.42 12.13
N TYR A 33 -5.10 1.32 12.58
CA TYR A 33 -5.28 0.77 13.92
C TYR A 33 -4.25 1.44 14.83
N PHE A 34 -4.69 2.32 15.72
CA PHE A 34 -3.81 3.03 16.65
C PHE A 34 -3.55 2.17 17.87
N VAL A 35 -2.31 1.70 18.00
CA VAL A 35 -1.94 0.71 19.02
C VAL A 35 -0.77 1.21 19.88
N THR A 36 -0.58 0.60 21.06
CA THR A 36 0.61 0.86 21.87
C THR A 36 1.85 0.24 21.24
N LYS A 37 3.02 0.77 21.59
CA LYS A 37 4.30 0.23 21.12
C LYS A 37 4.48 -1.23 21.57
N ASP A 38 4.12 -1.54 22.81
CA ASP A 38 4.24 -2.90 23.36
C ASP A 38 3.34 -3.88 22.60
N TYR A 39 2.11 -3.49 22.28
CA TYR A 39 1.22 -4.29 21.45
C TYR A 39 1.81 -4.54 20.06
N PHE A 40 2.35 -3.50 19.42
CA PHE A 40 2.97 -3.62 18.10
C PHE A 40 4.17 -4.58 18.13
N LEU A 41 5.09 -4.42 19.09
CA LEU A 41 6.27 -5.26 19.22
C LEU A 41 5.90 -6.72 19.52
N ASN A 42 4.89 -6.96 20.37
CA ASN A 42 4.39 -8.31 20.63
C ASN A 42 3.86 -8.99 19.36
N LYS A 43 3.09 -8.25 18.53
CA LYS A 43 2.63 -8.77 17.22
C LYS A 43 3.79 -9.04 16.27
N LEU A 44 4.82 -8.20 16.30
CA LEU A 44 6.01 -8.38 15.47
C LEU A 44 6.77 -9.66 15.87
N GLU A 45 6.96 -9.90 17.15
CA GLU A 45 7.60 -11.13 17.68
C GLU A 45 6.83 -12.40 17.29
N ARG A 46 5.51 -12.31 17.26
CA ARG A 46 4.63 -13.42 16.83
C ARG A 46 4.52 -13.59 15.32
N GLN A 47 5.23 -12.78 14.52
CA GLN A 47 5.16 -12.77 13.06
C GLN A 47 3.75 -12.46 12.51
N GLU A 48 2.93 -11.75 13.28
CA GLU A 48 1.58 -11.32 12.93
C GLU A 48 1.58 -9.99 12.14
N ILE A 49 2.76 -9.48 11.78
CA ILE A 49 2.97 -8.30 10.93
C ILE A 49 3.76 -8.72 9.69
N LEU A 50 3.22 -8.49 8.51
CA LEU A 50 3.81 -8.85 7.22
C LEU A 50 5.05 -8.03 6.90
N GLU A 51 4.94 -6.73 7.08
CA GLU A 51 6.02 -5.76 6.89
C GLU A 51 5.85 -4.61 7.87
N TYR A 52 6.92 -3.89 8.16
CA TYR A 52 6.86 -2.67 8.96
C TYR A 52 7.95 -1.68 8.55
N ALA A 53 7.68 -0.41 8.83
CA ALA A 53 8.63 0.69 8.77
C ALA A 53 8.65 1.44 10.11
N GLN A 54 9.80 2.03 10.43
CA GLN A 54 9.97 2.86 11.61
C GLN A 54 10.36 4.27 11.19
N TYR A 55 9.63 5.27 11.69
CA TYR A 55 9.92 6.69 11.53
C TYR A 55 10.11 7.34 12.89
N GLY A 56 11.35 7.69 13.21
CA GLY A 56 11.70 8.12 14.55
C GLY A 56 11.37 7.03 15.56
N GLU A 57 10.51 7.32 16.53
CA GLU A 57 10.06 6.37 17.55
C GLU A 57 8.77 5.63 17.17
N GLN A 58 8.14 5.96 16.05
CA GLN A 58 6.85 5.44 15.63
C GLN A 58 7.00 4.29 14.64
N TYR A 59 6.17 3.27 14.82
CA TYR A 59 6.08 2.11 13.95
C TYR A 59 4.80 2.16 13.11
N TYR A 60 4.92 1.62 11.90
CA TYR A 60 3.81 1.40 10.97
C TYR A 60 3.97 0.01 10.41
N GLY A 61 2.90 -0.78 10.33
CA GLY A 61 3.01 -2.14 9.81
C GLY A 61 1.68 -2.70 9.34
N THR A 62 1.76 -3.67 8.45
CA THR A 62 0.61 -4.33 7.85
C THR A 62 0.26 -5.59 8.65
N PRO A 63 -0.94 -5.68 9.26
CA PRO A 63 -1.37 -6.89 9.97
C PRO A 63 -1.51 -8.06 9.00
N ARG A 64 -1.05 -9.26 9.41
CA ARG A 64 -1.04 -10.47 8.59
C ARG A 64 -2.44 -11.07 8.43
N ASP A 65 -3.11 -11.34 9.55
CA ASP A 65 -4.33 -12.15 9.56
C ASP A 65 -5.41 -11.67 8.59
N PRO A 66 -5.78 -10.36 8.55
CA PRO A 66 -6.81 -9.91 7.61
C PRO A 66 -6.37 -10.01 6.15
N VAL A 67 -5.07 -9.87 5.86
CA VAL A 67 -4.54 -10.00 4.50
C VAL A 67 -4.64 -11.45 4.05
N ASP A 68 -4.17 -12.39 4.86
CA ASP A 68 -4.20 -13.82 4.55
C ASP A 68 -5.65 -14.29 4.38
N GLN A 69 -6.57 -13.89 5.28
CA GLN A 69 -7.99 -14.21 5.17
C GLN A 69 -8.60 -13.72 3.85
N TRP A 70 -8.38 -12.46 3.47
CA TRP A 70 -8.93 -11.92 2.22
C TRP A 70 -8.34 -12.58 0.97
N LEU A 71 -7.07 -12.97 1.01
CA LEU A 71 -6.45 -13.73 -0.08
C LEU A 71 -7.06 -15.13 -0.21
N GLU A 72 -7.34 -15.81 0.90
CA GLU A 72 -8.04 -17.09 0.92
C GLU A 72 -9.48 -16.97 0.38
N GLU A 73 -10.15 -15.85 0.63
CA GLU A 73 -11.46 -15.52 0.06
C GLU A 73 -11.40 -15.14 -1.43
N GLY A 74 -10.22 -15.13 -2.05
CA GLY A 74 -10.03 -14.75 -3.47
C GLY A 74 -10.16 -13.26 -3.72
N LYS A 75 -10.01 -12.40 -2.71
CA LYS A 75 -10.07 -10.95 -2.82
C LYS A 75 -8.77 -10.37 -3.38
N THR A 76 -8.88 -9.23 -4.06
CA THR A 76 -7.74 -8.39 -4.39
C THR A 76 -7.39 -7.52 -3.18
N VAL A 77 -6.23 -7.74 -2.58
CA VAL A 77 -5.78 -6.99 -1.39
C VAL A 77 -4.80 -5.90 -1.79
N ILE A 78 -5.09 -4.66 -1.39
CA ILE A 78 -4.22 -3.51 -1.64
C ILE A 78 -3.50 -3.13 -0.34
N LEU A 79 -2.17 -3.11 -0.39
CA LEU A 79 -1.31 -2.61 0.66
C LEU A 79 -0.78 -1.22 0.30
N LYS A 80 -0.99 -0.25 1.17
CA LYS A 80 -0.38 1.08 1.05
C LYS A 80 0.82 1.16 1.98
N ILE A 81 2.00 0.89 1.45
CA ILE A 81 3.23 0.70 2.21
C ILE A 81 4.38 1.53 1.62
N GLU A 82 5.44 1.66 2.38
CA GLU A 82 6.67 2.33 1.97
C GLU A 82 7.57 1.40 1.14
N VAL A 83 8.56 1.97 0.45
CA VAL A 83 9.48 1.22 -0.44
C VAL A 83 10.14 0.03 0.28
N GLN A 84 10.60 0.23 1.53
CA GLN A 84 11.20 -0.85 2.32
C GLN A 84 10.20 -1.98 2.64
N GLY A 85 8.92 -1.62 2.91
CA GLY A 85 7.85 -2.59 3.11
C GLY A 85 7.55 -3.36 1.82
N ALA A 86 7.53 -2.67 0.67
CA ALA A 86 7.29 -3.29 -0.63
C ALA A 86 8.34 -4.35 -0.97
N GLU A 87 9.61 -4.13 -0.65
CA GLU A 87 10.66 -5.15 -0.82
C GLU A 87 10.38 -6.43 0.00
N LYS A 88 9.94 -6.27 1.25
CA LYS A 88 9.59 -7.42 2.10
C LYS A 88 8.39 -8.18 1.55
N ILE A 89 7.36 -7.46 1.10
CA ILE A 89 6.16 -8.06 0.52
C ILE A 89 6.49 -8.81 -0.78
N ARG A 90 7.31 -8.27 -1.67
CA ARG A 90 7.75 -8.97 -2.89
C ARG A 90 8.50 -10.27 -2.62
N ARG A 91 9.22 -10.35 -1.49
CA ARG A 91 9.89 -11.59 -1.07
C ARG A 91 8.91 -12.63 -0.49
N LEU A 92 7.87 -12.18 0.20
CA LEU A 92 6.85 -13.06 0.79
C LEU A 92 5.83 -13.57 -0.23
N TYR A 93 5.49 -12.72 -1.20
CA TYR A 93 4.49 -12.98 -2.23
C TYR A 93 5.10 -12.72 -3.61
N PRO A 94 5.77 -13.70 -4.24
CA PRO A 94 6.45 -13.49 -5.52
C PRO A 94 5.53 -13.03 -6.66
N ASP A 95 4.24 -13.36 -6.59
CA ASP A 95 3.23 -12.99 -7.58
C ASP A 95 2.53 -11.65 -7.26
N VAL A 96 3.03 -10.90 -6.26
CA VAL A 96 2.48 -9.59 -5.93
C VAL A 96 2.73 -8.61 -7.08
N VAL A 97 1.74 -7.76 -7.35
CA VAL A 97 1.87 -6.66 -8.30
C VAL A 97 2.27 -5.41 -7.54
N SER A 98 3.39 -4.84 -7.90
CA SER A 98 3.93 -3.63 -7.27
C SER A 98 3.69 -2.40 -8.13
N ILE A 99 3.05 -1.37 -7.55
CA ILE A 99 2.73 -0.11 -8.20
C ILE A 99 3.44 1.03 -7.46
N PHE A 100 4.33 1.73 -8.16
CA PHE A 100 4.95 2.95 -7.63
C PHE A 100 4.05 4.14 -7.90
N LEU A 101 3.57 4.80 -6.84
CA LEU A 101 2.72 5.98 -6.95
C LEU A 101 3.57 7.23 -6.77
N MET A 102 3.80 7.99 -7.84
CA MET A 102 4.69 9.16 -7.82
C MET A 102 3.94 10.47 -8.07
N PRO A 103 4.46 11.61 -7.59
CA PRO A 103 3.94 12.93 -7.94
C PRO A 103 4.27 13.27 -9.41
N PRO A 104 3.56 14.23 -10.02
CA PRO A 104 3.85 14.68 -11.39
C PRO A 104 5.19 15.41 -11.49
N SER A 105 5.67 16.02 -10.40
CA SER A 105 6.98 16.67 -10.31
C SER A 105 7.47 16.78 -8.87
N MET A 106 8.76 16.98 -8.69
CA MET A 106 9.34 17.25 -7.36
C MET A 106 8.82 18.58 -6.79
N GLN A 107 8.58 19.58 -7.64
CA GLN A 107 7.97 20.84 -7.21
C GLN A 107 6.57 20.62 -6.63
N THR A 108 5.72 19.87 -7.31
CA THR A 108 4.37 19.55 -6.81
C THR A 108 4.42 18.77 -5.51
N LEU A 109 5.40 17.88 -5.34
CA LEU A 109 5.60 17.17 -4.08
C LEU A 109 5.94 18.12 -2.95
N GLU A 110 6.87 19.06 -3.18
CA GLU A 110 7.26 20.06 -2.18
C GLU A 110 6.09 20.94 -1.78
N GLU A 111 5.30 21.44 -2.74
CA GLU A 111 4.09 22.23 -2.50
C GLU A 111 3.08 21.44 -1.66
N ARG A 112 2.86 20.15 -1.96
CA ARG A 112 1.97 19.27 -1.20
C ARG A 112 2.46 19.01 0.23
N LEU A 113 3.77 18.91 0.44
CA LEU A 113 4.35 18.77 1.78
C LEU A 113 4.17 20.05 2.61
N ARG A 114 4.44 21.21 2.01
CA ARG A 114 4.27 22.52 2.65
C ARG A 114 2.81 22.81 3.06
N ASN A 115 1.87 22.46 2.20
CA ASN A 115 0.44 22.69 2.44
C ASN A 115 -0.17 21.81 3.56
N ARG A 116 0.57 20.82 4.07
CA ARG A 116 0.09 19.99 5.20
C ARG A 116 0.20 20.66 6.57
N GLU A 117 0.79 21.87 6.67
CA GLU A 117 0.91 22.73 7.87
C GLU A 117 1.50 22.04 9.13
N SER A 118 1.92 20.78 9.03
CA SER A 118 2.35 19.96 10.18
C SER A 118 3.86 19.72 10.22
N GLU A 119 4.64 20.31 9.28
CA GLU A 119 6.05 19.97 9.12
C GLU A 119 6.95 21.21 9.14
N CYS A 120 8.09 21.09 9.81
CA CYS A 120 9.09 22.14 9.78
C CYS A 120 9.95 22.03 8.49
N GLU A 121 10.64 23.14 8.14
CA GLU A 121 11.51 23.19 6.94
C GLU A 121 12.58 22.07 6.88
N LYS A 122 13.08 21.65 8.05
CA LYS A 122 14.06 20.56 8.14
C LYS A 122 13.44 19.22 7.73
N ASP A 123 12.20 18.99 8.14
CA ASP A 123 11.47 17.75 7.84
C ASP A 123 11.13 17.71 6.35
N ILE A 124 10.69 18.83 5.77
CA ILE A 124 10.41 18.93 4.33
C ILE A 124 11.66 18.59 3.50
N LYS A 125 12.81 19.18 3.83
CA LYS A 125 14.09 18.89 3.13
C LYS A 125 14.48 17.41 3.23
N THR A 126 14.28 16.82 4.40
CA THR A 126 14.57 15.40 4.63
C THR A 126 13.66 14.53 3.78
N ARG A 127 12.35 14.82 3.75
CA ARG A 127 11.37 14.10 2.93
C ARG A 127 11.61 14.26 1.43
N MET A 128 11.99 15.45 0.99
CA MET A 128 12.32 15.69 -0.43
C MET A 128 13.50 14.85 -0.89
N ARG A 129 14.55 14.72 -0.04
CA ARG A 129 15.68 13.85 -0.35
C ARG A 129 15.28 12.38 -0.41
N ILE A 130 14.51 11.90 0.59
CA ILE A 130 14.01 10.52 0.60
C ILE A 130 13.18 10.26 -0.66
N ALA A 131 12.26 11.16 -1.01
CA ALA A 131 11.43 11.00 -2.20
C ALA A 131 12.25 10.95 -3.50
N GLN A 132 13.33 11.74 -3.60
CA GLN A 132 14.23 11.69 -4.75
C GLN A 132 14.92 10.33 -4.88
N ASP A 133 15.40 9.77 -3.77
CA ASP A 133 16.01 8.44 -3.72
C ASP A 133 14.98 7.34 -4.08
N GLU A 134 13.75 7.44 -3.53
CA GLU A 134 12.67 6.50 -3.81
C GLU A 134 12.19 6.54 -5.26
N ILE A 135 12.02 7.73 -5.85
CA ILE A 135 11.64 7.90 -7.27
C ILE A 135 12.72 7.29 -8.17
N GLY A 136 14.01 7.41 -7.83
CA GLY A 136 15.10 6.75 -8.54
C GLY A 136 14.95 5.22 -8.61
N ARG A 137 14.21 4.64 -7.66
CA ARG A 137 13.93 3.20 -7.58
C ARG A 137 12.60 2.78 -8.22
N ALA A 138 11.86 3.69 -8.84
CA ALA A 138 10.56 3.39 -9.46
C ALA A 138 10.67 2.30 -10.55
N HIS A 139 11.83 2.16 -11.18
CA HIS A 139 12.11 1.11 -12.19
C HIS A 139 12.15 -0.32 -11.62
N GLU A 140 12.18 -0.48 -10.29
CA GLU A 140 12.11 -1.78 -9.62
C GLU A 140 10.66 -2.30 -9.47
N TYR A 141 9.67 -1.50 -9.83
CA TYR A 141 8.24 -1.81 -9.71
C TYR A 141 7.66 -2.28 -11.04
N ASP A 142 6.56 -3.03 -10.97
CA ASP A 142 5.88 -3.53 -12.18
C ASP A 142 5.18 -2.40 -12.94
N TYR A 143 4.67 -1.40 -12.20
CA TYR A 143 3.95 -0.27 -12.75
C TYR A 143 4.32 1.04 -12.05
N VAL A 144 4.24 2.15 -12.79
CA VAL A 144 4.35 3.51 -12.26
C VAL A 144 3.07 4.26 -12.58
N VAL A 145 2.42 4.82 -11.55
CA VAL A 145 1.22 5.64 -11.68
C VAL A 145 1.49 7.05 -11.19
N VAL A 146 1.17 8.05 -12.00
CA VAL A 146 1.34 9.45 -11.65
C VAL A 146 0.12 9.93 -10.87
N ASN A 147 0.32 10.33 -9.61
CA ASN A 147 -0.70 10.89 -8.74
C ASN A 147 -0.75 12.41 -8.89
N ASP A 148 -1.31 12.88 -10.01
CA ASP A 148 -1.64 14.29 -10.21
C ASP A 148 -3.09 14.55 -9.87
N ILE A 149 -4.01 14.02 -10.66
CA ILE A 149 -5.47 14.06 -10.42
C ILE A 149 -5.88 12.70 -9.87
N VAL A 150 -6.50 12.71 -8.68
CA VAL A 150 -6.85 11.49 -7.94
C VAL A 150 -7.69 10.52 -8.78
N ASP A 151 -8.69 11.03 -9.51
CA ASP A 151 -9.59 10.19 -10.32
C ASP A 151 -8.86 9.47 -11.46
N TYR A 152 -7.86 10.10 -12.07
CA TYR A 152 -7.05 9.47 -13.11
C TYR A 152 -6.13 8.40 -12.50
N ALA A 153 -5.44 8.70 -11.41
CA ALA A 153 -4.62 7.71 -10.72
C ALA A 153 -5.44 6.49 -10.25
N VAL A 154 -6.66 6.71 -9.77
CA VAL A 154 -7.59 5.63 -9.41
C VAL A 154 -7.98 4.81 -10.64
N SER A 155 -8.29 5.45 -11.78
CA SER A 155 -8.62 4.75 -13.03
C SER A 155 -7.44 3.91 -13.53
N ASP A 156 -6.23 4.43 -13.49
CA ASP A 156 -5.02 3.70 -13.89
C ASP A 156 -4.79 2.47 -13.01
N ILE A 157 -4.95 2.61 -11.68
CA ILE A 157 -4.83 1.48 -10.76
C ILE A 157 -5.92 0.43 -11.01
N CYS A 158 -7.17 0.84 -11.26
CA CYS A 158 -8.24 -0.09 -11.62
C CYS A 158 -7.94 -0.85 -12.91
N ALA A 159 -7.41 -0.17 -13.93
CA ALA A 159 -7.02 -0.80 -15.19
C ALA A 159 -5.89 -1.82 -15.00
N ILE A 160 -4.90 -1.51 -14.16
CA ILE A 160 -3.83 -2.45 -13.78
C ILE A 160 -4.41 -3.67 -13.08
N ILE A 161 -5.27 -3.50 -12.06
CA ILE A 161 -5.91 -4.61 -11.34
C ILE A 161 -6.67 -5.50 -12.32
N GLN A 162 -7.46 -4.91 -13.21
CA GLN A 162 -8.23 -5.64 -14.21
C GLN A 162 -7.31 -6.44 -15.16
N ALA A 163 -6.27 -5.83 -15.69
CA ALA A 163 -5.32 -6.49 -16.58
C ALA A 163 -4.57 -7.62 -15.88
N GLU A 164 -4.15 -7.39 -14.63
CA GLU A 164 -3.45 -8.41 -13.85
C GLU A 164 -4.34 -9.60 -13.53
N ASN A 165 -5.61 -9.41 -13.23
CA ASN A 165 -6.56 -10.50 -12.97
C ASN A 165 -6.85 -11.32 -14.23
N LEU A 166 -6.71 -10.76 -15.42
CA LEU A 166 -6.91 -11.45 -16.71
C LEU A 166 -5.65 -12.16 -17.24
N LYS A 167 -4.53 -12.07 -16.54
CA LYS A 167 -3.34 -12.85 -16.95
C LYS A 167 -3.64 -14.34 -16.98
N ALA A 168 -3.23 -15.02 -18.03
CA ALA A 168 -3.47 -16.46 -18.25
C ALA A 168 -3.03 -17.30 -17.03
N ALA A 169 -1.91 -16.95 -16.39
CA ALA A 169 -1.44 -17.64 -15.19
C ALA A 169 -2.44 -17.55 -14.03
N ARG A 170 -3.13 -16.42 -13.86
CA ARG A 170 -4.16 -16.21 -12.80
C ARG A 170 -5.51 -16.83 -13.17
N MET A 171 -5.81 -16.95 -14.47
CA MET A 171 -7.04 -17.55 -14.99
C MET A 171 -6.96 -19.08 -15.13
N ASN A 172 -5.86 -19.70 -14.75
CA ASN A 172 -5.61 -21.13 -14.99
C ASN A 172 -6.65 -22.04 -14.29
N SER A 173 -7.14 -21.69 -13.11
CA SER A 173 -8.21 -22.42 -12.42
C SER A 173 -9.52 -22.38 -13.19
N PHE A 174 -9.92 -21.22 -13.70
CA PHE A 174 -11.09 -21.04 -14.52
C PHE A 174 -10.99 -21.82 -15.85
N VAL A 175 -9.83 -21.80 -16.50
CA VAL A 175 -9.59 -22.58 -17.73
C VAL A 175 -9.76 -24.08 -17.46
N LYS A 176 -9.27 -24.59 -16.33
CA LYS A 176 -9.46 -25.99 -15.94
C LYS A 176 -10.94 -26.32 -15.69
N GLU A 177 -11.65 -25.47 -14.96
CA GLU A 177 -13.09 -25.63 -14.69
C GLU A 177 -13.89 -25.74 -16.00
N VAL A 178 -13.62 -24.88 -16.99
CA VAL A 178 -14.28 -24.95 -18.29
C VAL A 178 -14.01 -26.28 -19.00
N LEU A 179 -12.80 -26.83 -18.88
CA LEU A 179 -12.45 -28.11 -19.50
C LEU A 179 -13.07 -29.32 -18.78
N GLU A 180 -13.33 -29.23 -17.48
CA GLU A 180 -13.94 -30.30 -16.70
C GLU A 180 -15.47 -30.43 -16.94
N HIS A 181 -16.09 -29.41 -17.51
CA HIS A 181 -17.51 -29.38 -17.81
C HIS A 181 -17.87 -29.75 -19.27
N VAL A 182 -16.91 -30.30 -20.00
CA VAL A 182 -17.05 -30.88 -21.34
C VAL A 182 -17.08 -32.41 -21.25
#